data_cb1dd0676258a524d1ee75af036055ad
#
_entry.id   cb1dd0676258a524d1ee75af036055ad
#
_cell.length_a   1.000
_cell.length_b   1.000
_cell.length_c   1.000
_cell.angle_alpha   90.00
_cell.angle_beta   90.00
_cell.angle_gamma   90.00
#
_symmetry.space_group_name_H-M   'P 1'
#
loop_
_entity.id
_entity.type
_entity.pdbx_description
1 polymer ?
#
loop_
_entity_poly.entity_id
_entity_poly.type
_entity_poly.pdbx_seq_one_letter_code
_entity_poly.pdbx_strand_id
1 'polypeptide(L)'
;TKALTEGLAASMEQSGACVIFQTQRQHAETYVPAEMLARYLGYRYVWNETRKNAVLSQGRVYYSFMAYDDQVQTEKDEALTMERPAVFAGQLLIPDSFVQKQFDCYVYDISGTGYSVLVNDKVVERSQEILSELLRGS
;
A
#
# COMPACT_ATOMS: atom_id res chain seq x y z
N THR A 1 4.54 -12.92 5.56
CA THR A 1 4.83 -12.02 4.45
C THR A 1 5.78 -12.70 3.47
N LYS A 2 5.40 -12.78 2.22
CA LYS A 2 6.26 -13.33 1.18
C LYS A 2 7.36 -12.33 0.83
N ALA A 3 8.56 -12.83 0.55
CA ALA A 3 9.68 -12.01 0.14
C ALA A 3 9.90 -12.14 -1.37
N LEU A 4 10.28 -11.06 -2.01
CA LEU A 4 10.63 -11.03 -3.42
C LEU A 4 12.13 -10.81 -3.57
N THR A 5 12.70 -11.30 -4.67
CA THR A 5 14.08 -10.98 -5.00
C THR A 5 14.16 -9.56 -5.54
N GLU A 6 15.30 -8.91 -5.35
CA GLU A 6 15.52 -7.54 -5.80
C GLU A 6 15.35 -7.41 -7.33
N GLY A 7 15.90 -8.36 -8.10
CA GLY A 7 15.79 -8.34 -9.55
C GLY A 7 14.36 -8.47 -10.05
N LEU A 8 13.56 -9.31 -9.40
CA LEU A 8 12.15 -9.48 -9.74
C LEU A 8 11.34 -8.22 -9.42
N ALA A 9 11.57 -7.64 -8.24
CA ALA A 9 10.91 -6.40 -7.84
C ALA A 9 11.23 -5.25 -8.80
N ALA A 10 12.48 -5.12 -9.23
CA ALA A 10 12.90 -4.11 -10.20
C ALA A 10 12.22 -4.31 -11.55
N SER A 11 12.10 -5.55 -12.01
CA SER A 11 11.40 -5.87 -13.26
C SER A 11 9.93 -5.51 -13.20
N MET A 12 9.26 -5.80 -12.08
CA MET A 12 7.85 -5.47 -11.86
C MET A 12 7.65 -3.95 -11.80
N GLU A 13 8.56 -3.23 -11.17
CA GLU A 13 8.49 -1.77 -11.08
C GLU A 13 8.61 -1.13 -12.47
N GLN A 14 9.53 -1.59 -13.30
CA GLN A 14 9.72 -1.08 -14.66
C GLN A 14 8.47 -1.27 -15.53
N SER A 15 7.74 -2.33 -15.31
CA SER A 15 6.49 -2.58 -16.05
C SER A 15 5.29 -1.81 -15.50
N GLY A 16 5.46 -1.06 -14.41
CA GLY A 16 4.38 -0.36 -13.74
C GLY A 16 3.46 -1.26 -12.94
N ALA A 17 3.87 -2.50 -12.70
CA ALA A 17 3.06 -3.50 -12.01
C ALA A 17 3.04 -3.30 -10.50
N CYS A 18 4.05 -2.63 -9.94
CA CYS A 18 4.15 -2.40 -8.50
C CYS A 18 4.89 -1.10 -8.21
N VAL A 19 4.89 -0.69 -6.96
CA VAL A 19 5.73 0.40 -6.47
C VAL A 19 6.61 -0.10 -5.34
N ILE A 20 7.84 0.39 -5.29
CA ILE A 20 8.83 0.03 -4.28
C ILE A 20 8.95 1.18 -3.29
N PHE A 21 8.96 0.86 -2.01
CA PHE A 21 9.08 1.87 -0.95
C PHE A 21 9.94 1.34 0.18
N GLN A 22 10.52 2.27 0.97
CA GLN A 22 11.31 1.89 2.13
C GLN A 22 10.41 1.27 3.18
N THR A 23 10.81 0.10 3.72
CA THR A 23 10.03 -0.62 4.71
C THR A 23 9.85 0.22 5.98
N GLN A 24 8.61 0.46 6.36
CA GLN A 24 8.22 1.15 7.59
C GLN A 24 7.41 0.18 8.44
N ARG A 25 7.93 -0.18 9.61
CA ARG A 25 7.24 -1.12 10.50
C ARG A 25 6.84 -0.43 11.79
N GLN A 26 5.57 -0.58 12.14
CA GLN A 26 4.98 -0.09 13.38
C GLN A 26 3.98 -1.15 13.84
N HIS A 27 3.80 -1.32 15.14
CA HIS A 27 2.80 -2.25 15.69
C HIS A 27 2.88 -3.67 15.10
N ALA A 28 4.10 -4.14 14.84
CA ALA A 28 4.39 -5.49 14.31
C ALA A 28 3.86 -5.75 12.90
N GLU A 29 3.60 -4.69 12.11
CA GLU A 29 3.25 -4.86 10.70
C GLU A 29 3.90 -3.78 9.83
N THR A 30 3.93 -4.01 8.52
CA THR A 30 4.46 -3.05 7.56
C THR A 30 3.40 -1.99 7.28
N TYR A 31 3.82 -0.74 7.24
CA TYR A 31 2.94 0.40 6.94
C TYR A 31 3.23 0.92 5.53
N VAL A 32 2.18 1.36 4.86
CA VAL A 32 2.21 1.83 3.47
C VAL A 32 2.00 3.34 3.44
N PRO A 33 2.85 4.11 2.75
CA PRO A 33 2.60 5.54 2.57
C PRO A 33 1.29 5.78 1.83
N ALA A 34 0.39 6.55 2.45
CA ALA A 34 -0.94 6.82 1.90
C ALA A 34 -0.87 7.54 0.54
N GLU A 35 0.05 8.48 0.40
CA GLU A 35 0.24 9.21 -0.86
C GLU A 35 0.66 8.28 -2.01
N MET A 36 1.59 7.37 -1.72
CA MET A 36 2.06 6.39 -2.70
C MET A 36 0.94 5.44 -3.11
N LEU A 37 0.15 4.96 -2.13
CA LEU A 37 -1.00 4.10 -2.39
C LEU A 37 -2.01 4.81 -3.29
N ALA A 38 -2.30 6.08 -3.00
CA ALA A 38 -3.23 6.88 -3.79
C ALA A 38 -2.77 7.00 -5.25
N ARG A 39 -1.51 7.33 -5.46
CA ARG A 39 -0.94 7.44 -6.81
C ARG A 39 -0.98 6.12 -7.56
N TYR A 40 -0.64 5.04 -6.89
CA TYR A 40 -0.61 3.71 -7.50
C TYR A 40 -2.00 3.26 -7.96
N LEU A 41 -3.02 3.55 -7.16
CA LEU A 41 -4.41 3.15 -7.46
C LEU A 41 -5.20 4.18 -8.25
N GLY A 42 -4.61 5.36 -8.53
CA GLY A 42 -5.29 6.41 -9.27
C GLY A 42 -6.25 7.25 -8.44
N TYR A 43 -6.05 7.31 -7.13
CA TYR A 43 -6.81 8.20 -6.25
C TYR A 43 -6.16 9.57 -6.18
N ARG A 44 -6.98 10.59 -6.00
CA ARG A 44 -6.51 11.92 -5.66
C ARG A 44 -6.14 11.94 -4.18
N TYR A 45 -4.99 12.53 -3.86
CA TYR A 45 -4.47 12.62 -2.49
C TYR A 45 -4.47 14.08 -2.03
N VAL A 46 -5.06 14.34 -0.86
CA VAL A 46 -5.04 15.66 -0.23
C VAL A 46 -4.65 15.50 1.23
N TRP A 47 -3.59 16.17 1.65
CA TRP A 47 -3.14 16.20 3.04
C TRP A 47 -3.55 17.51 3.69
N ASN A 48 -4.16 17.43 4.87
CA ASN A 48 -4.52 18.61 5.68
C ASN A 48 -3.60 18.66 6.90
N GLU A 49 -2.68 19.61 6.89
CA GLU A 49 -1.66 19.75 7.94
C GLU A 49 -2.27 20.16 9.29
N THR A 50 -3.30 20.98 9.27
CA THR A 50 -3.98 21.44 10.50
C THR A 50 -4.69 20.31 11.21
N ARG A 51 -5.42 19.48 10.48
CA ARG A 51 -6.17 18.36 11.03
C ARG A 51 -5.36 17.07 11.11
N LYS A 52 -4.19 17.03 10.47
CA LYS A 52 -3.36 15.84 10.36
C LYS A 52 -4.14 14.67 9.77
N ASN A 53 -4.89 14.94 8.69
CA ASN A 53 -5.62 13.91 7.98
C ASN A 53 -5.29 13.89 6.49
N ALA A 54 -5.39 12.70 5.90
CA ALA A 54 -5.21 12.49 4.47
C ALA A 54 -6.52 11.99 3.87
N VAL A 55 -6.92 12.55 2.74
CA VAL A 55 -8.11 12.11 2.01
C VAL A 55 -7.69 11.54 0.67
N LEU A 56 -8.08 10.29 0.43
CA LEU A 56 -7.91 9.62 -0.85
C LEU A 56 -9.29 9.58 -1.51
N SER A 57 -9.42 10.12 -2.71
CA SER A 57 -10.70 10.18 -3.39
C SER A 57 -10.63 9.78 -4.84
N GLN A 58 -11.70 9.11 -5.32
CA GLN A 58 -11.86 8.74 -6.73
C GLN A 58 -13.35 8.81 -7.05
N GLY A 59 -13.75 9.80 -7.82
CA GLY A 59 -15.17 10.06 -8.06
C GLY A 59 -15.88 10.40 -6.76
N ARG A 60 -16.93 9.65 -6.43
CA ARG A 60 -17.70 9.84 -5.20
C ARG A 60 -17.14 9.08 -4.00
N VAL A 61 -16.23 8.15 -4.26
CA VAL A 61 -15.63 7.33 -3.21
C VAL A 61 -14.51 8.12 -2.55
N TYR A 62 -14.49 8.14 -1.22
CA TYR A 62 -13.36 8.74 -0.51
C TYR A 62 -13.06 7.99 0.79
N TYR A 63 -11.80 8.12 1.22
CA TYR A 63 -11.31 7.60 2.49
C TYR A 63 -10.56 8.72 3.19
N SER A 64 -10.97 9.06 4.41
CA SER A 64 -10.28 10.06 5.22
C SER A 64 -9.60 9.39 6.40
N PHE A 65 -8.28 9.48 6.45
CA PHE A 65 -7.46 8.88 7.50
C PHE A 65 -6.90 9.98 8.38
N MET A 66 -7.04 9.82 9.69
CA MET A 66 -6.42 10.73 10.65
C MET A 66 -5.20 10.07 11.29
N ALA A 67 -4.13 10.86 11.46
CA ALA A 67 -2.92 10.38 12.13
C ALA A 67 -3.25 9.90 13.55
N TYR A 68 -2.73 8.75 13.93
CA TYR A 68 -2.91 8.13 15.24
C TYR A 68 -4.35 7.75 15.59
N ASP A 69 -5.17 7.56 14.57
CA ASP A 69 -6.57 7.13 14.71
C ASP A 69 -6.80 5.87 13.89
N ASP A 70 -7.60 4.96 14.42
CA ASP A 70 -7.95 3.71 13.73
C ASP A 70 -9.28 3.80 12.97
N GLN A 71 -9.98 4.93 13.03
CA GLN A 71 -11.25 5.15 12.34
C GLN A 71 -11.01 5.82 10.98
N VAL A 72 -11.68 5.31 9.95
CA VAL A 72 -11.59 5.85 8.59
C VAL A 72 -12.98 6.31 8.15
N GLN A 73 -13.11 7.58 7.83
CA GLN A 73 -14.37 8.14 7.33
C GLN A 73 -14.47 7.89 5.82
N THR A 74 -15.65 7.52 5.35
CA THR A 74 -15.90 7.26 3.93
C THR A 74 -17.13 8.02 3.46
N GLU A 75 -17.46 7.93 2.17
CA GLU A 75 -18.71 8.50 1.60
C GLU A 75 -19.96 7.82 2.15
N LYS A 76 -19.80 6.69 2.82
CA LYS A 76 -20.89 6.00 3.52
C LYS A 76 -20.99 6.52 4.94
N ASP A 77 -22.16 6.44 5.54
CA ASP A 77 -22.39 6.93 6.91
C ASP A 77 -21.65 6.12 7.98
N GLU A 78 -21.15 4.95 7.64
CA GLU A 78 -20.44 4.10 8.59
C GLU A 78 -18.94 4.29 8.46
N ALA A 79 -18.26 4.54 9.58
CA ALA A 79 -16.80 4.59 9.62
C ALA A 79 -16.23 3.16 9.55
N LEU A 80 -15.12 3.02 8.83
CA LEU A 80 -14.36 1.77 8.84
C LEU A 80 -13.36 1.83 9.98
N THR A 81 -13.05 0.68 10.56
CA THR A 81 -12.06 0.57 11.64
C THR A 81 -10.88 -0.25 11.16
N MET A 82 -9.66 0.28 11.35
CA MET A 82 -8.42 -0.44 11.09
C MET A 82 -8.02 -1.23 12.33
N GLU A 83 -7.34 -2.35 12.15
CA GLU A 83 -6.81 -3.14 13.28
C GLU A 83 -5.73 -2.40 14.05
N ARG A 84 -4.99 -1.53 13.36
CA ARG A 84 -3.93 -0.69 13.91
C ARG A 84 -4.17 0.74 13.45
N PRO A 85 -3.80 1.74 14.26
CA PRO A 85 -4.01 3.14 13.86
C PRO A 85 -3.04 3.56 12.77
N ALA A 86 -3.44 4.53 11.96
CA ALA A 86 -2.54 5.20 11.05
C ALA A 86 -1.48 5.95 11.87
N VAL A 87 -0.27 6.10 11.32
CA VAL A 87 0.81 6.82 11.98
C VAL A 87 1.36 7.90 11.06
N PHE A 88 1.98 8.91 11.64
CA PHE A 88 2.63 9.97 10.88
C PHE A 88 4.13 9.96 11.18
N ALA A 89 4.94 9.80 10.12
CA ALA A 89 6.39 9.81 10.20
C ALA A 89 6.94 10.55 8.99
N GLY A 90 6.75 11.89 8.98
CA GLY A 90 7.05 12.72 7.82
C GLY A 90 6.01 12.60 6.70
N GLN A 91 5.19 11.58 6.75
CA GLN A 91 4.07 11.32 5.85
C GLN A 91 3.08 10.40 6.55
N LEU A 92 1.84 10.40 6.11
CA LEU A 92 0.84 9.50 6.70
C LEU A 92 1.07 8.09 6.20
N LEU A 93 1.11 7.14 7.13
CA LEU A 93 1.30 5.73 6.87
C LEU A 93 0.07 4.97 7.34
N ILE A 94 -0.40 4.02 6.54
CA ILE A 94 -1.55 3.18 6.88
C ILE A 94 -1.12 1.72 6.98
N PRO A 95 -1.74 0.94 7.89
CA PRO A 95 -1.31 -0.44 8.11
C PRO A 95 -1.65 -1.35 6.92
N ASP A 96 -0.76 -2.29 6.65
CA ASP A 96 -0.88 -3.27 5.58
C ASP A 96 -2.19 -4.06 5.66
N SER A 97 -2.62 -4.45 6.87
CA SER A 97 -3.87 -5.18 7.07
C SER A 97 -5.07 -4.46 6.46
N PHE A 98 -5.14 -3.13 6.60
CA PHE A 98 -6.21 -2.33 6.03
C PHE A 98 -6.06 -2.19 4.51
N VAL A 99 -4.84 -1.99 4.03
CA VAL A 99 -4.54 -1.88 2.60
C VAL A 99 -4.96 -3.16 1.87
N GLN A 100 -4.65 -4.32 2.43
CA GLN A 100 -5.02 -5.60 1.87
C GLN A 100 -6.54 -5.80 1.85
N LYS A 101 -7.18 -5.54 2.98
CA LYS A 101 -8.63 -5.74 3.15
C LYS A 101 -9.45 -4.78 2.29
N GLN A 102 -9.07 -3.51 2.24
CA GLN A 102 -9.91 -2.47 1.63
C GLN A 102 -9.55 -2.17 0.18
N PHE A 103 -8.29 -2.31 -0.19
CA PHE A 103 -7.80 -1.91 -1.51
C PHE A 103 -7.31 -3.09 -2.36
N ASP A 104 -7.39 -4.31 -1.84
CA ASP A 104 -6.94 -5.54 -2.53
C ASP A 104 -5.49 -5.44 -3.01
N CYS A 105 -4.64 -4.83 -2.19
CA CYS A 105 -3.22 -4.69 -2.46
C CYS A 105 -2.42 -5.50 -1.46
N TYR A 106 -1.30 -6.05 -1.91
CA TYR A 106 -0.42 -6.87 -1.09
C TYR A 106 0.94 -6.20 -0.94
N VAL A 107 1.56 -6.41 0.21
CA VAL A 107 2.90 -5.89 0.50
C VAL A 107 3.84 -7.08 0.65
N TYR A 108 4.96 -7.04 -0.07
CA TYR A 108 6.01 -8.04 0.02
C TYR A 108 7.33 -7.37 0.36
N ASP A 109 8.13 -8.02 1.20
CA ASP A 109 9.47 -7.53 1.51
C ASP A 109 10.43 -7.95 0.40
N ILE A 110 11.38 -7.06 0.07
CA ILE A 110 12.47 -7.40 -0.85
C ILE A 110 13.65 -7.89 0.01
N SER A 111 14.02 -9.15 -0.16
CA SER A 111 15.02 -9.81 0.66
C SER A 111 16.33 -9.03 0.78
N GLY A 112 16.73 -8.72 2.01
CA GLY A 112 18.03 -8.14 2.33
C GLY A 112 18.23 -6.68 1.97
N THR A 113 17.17 -5.94 1.57
CA THR A 113 17.33 -4.57 1.09
C THR A 113 16.75 -3.49 2.03
N GLY A 114 15.81 -3.84 2.90
CA GLY A 114 15.08 -2.86 3.69
C GLY A 114 13.98 -2.15 2.92
N TYR A 115 13.63 -2.66 1.75
CA TYR A 115 12.55 -2.14 0.91
C TYR A 115 11.42 -3.14 0.77
N SER A 116 10.23 -2.64 0.48
CA SER A 116 9.02 -3.44 0.27
C SER A 116 8.37 -3.03 -1.04
N VAL A 117 7.49 -3.90 -1.56
CA VAL A 117 6.70 -3.61 -2.76
C VAL A 117 5.23 -3.66 -2.44
N LEU A 118 4.48 -2.77 -3.06
CA LEU A 118 3.04 -2.75 -3.05
C LEU A 118 2.52 -3.21 -4.40
N VAL A 119 1.69 -4.24 -4.41
CA VAL A 119 1.17 -4.88 -5.63
C VAL A 119 -0.34 -5.03 -5.51
N ASN A 120 -1.06 -4.60 -6.52
CA ASN A 120 -2.51 -4.77 -6.56
C ASN A 120 -2.88 -6.22 -6.92
N ASP A 121 -4.04 -6.68 -6.45
CA ASP A 121 -4.50 -8.06 -6.60
C ASP A 121 -4.52 -8.54 -8.07
N LYS A 122 -4.99 -7.71 -8.98
CA LYS A 122 -5.04 -8.05 -10.40
C LYS A 122 -3.67 -8.27 -11.02
N VAL A 123 -2.64 -7.65 -10.44
CA VAL A 123 -1.26 -7.75 -10.90
C VAL A 123 -0.56 -8.95 -10.28
N VAL A 124 -0.98 -9.40 -9.09
CA VAL A 124 -0.40 -10.58 -8.43
C VAL A 124 -0.55 -11.82 -9.30
N GLU A 125 -1.72 -12.05 -9.88
CA GLU A 125 -1.96 -13.18 -10.79
C GLU A 125 -1.02 -13.12 -12.00
N ARG A 126 -0.90 -11.94 -12.59
CA ARG A 126 -0.02 -11.69 -13.73
C ARG A 126 1.45 -11.90 -13.38
N SER A 127 1.83 -11.47 -12.18
CA SER A 127 3.20 -11.61 -11.67
C SER A 127 3.57 -13.06 -11.43
N GLN A 128 2.62 -13.87 -10.97
CA GLN A 128 2.83 -15.31 -10.80
C GLN A 128 3.06 -16.01 -12.14
N GLU A 129 2.36 -15.60 -13.19
CA GLU A 129 2.58 -16.11 -14.54
C GLU A 129 3.98 -15.73 -15.05
N ILE A 130 4.38 -14.49 -14.87
CA ILE A 130 5.70 -13.99 -15.24
C ILE A 130 6.80 -14.75 -14.48
N LEU A 131 6.58 -14.96 -13.19
CA LEU A 131 7.48 -15.74 -12.34
C LEU A 131 7.62 -17.17 -12.83
N SER A 132 6.50 -17.81 -13.18
CA SER A 132 6.47 -19.17 -13.68
C SER A 132 7.25 -19.28 -15.00
N GLU A 133 7.10 -18.31 -15.89
CA GLU A 133 7.80 -18.25 -17.16
C GLU A 133 9.30 -18.05 -16.97
N LEU A 134 9.70 -17.16 -16.06
CA LEU A 134 11.10 -16.92 -15.75
C LEU A 134 11.77 -18.16 -15.15
N LEU A 135 11.06 -18.88 -14.29
CA LEU A 135 11.56 -20.12 -13.69
C LEU A 135 11.65 -21.25 -14.71
N ARG A 136 10.78 -21.28 -15.73
CA ARG A 136 10.87 -22.27 -16.81
C ARG A 136 11.97 -21.96 -17.81
N GLY A 137 12.29 -20.68 -17.99
CA GLY A 137 13.32 -20.24 -18.94
C GLY A 137 14.74 -20.34 -18.39
N SER A 138 14.88 -20.72 -17.14
CA SER A 138 16.21 -20.89 -16.51
C SER A 138 16.61 -22.39 -16.43
#